data_f2233afad0773fd62644916edf1ef270
#
_entry.id   f2233afad0773fd62644916edf1ef270
#
_cell.length_a   1.000
_cell.length_b   1.000
_cell.length_c   1.000
_cell.angle_alpha   90.00
_cell.angle_beta   90.00
_cell.angle_gamma   90.00
#
_symmetry.space_group_name_H-M   'P 1'
#
loop_
_entity.id
_entity.type
_entity.pdbx_description
1 polymer ?
#
loop_
_entity_poly.entity_id
_entity_poly.type
_entity_poly.pdbx_seq_one_letter_code
_entity_poly.pdbx_strand_id
1 'polypeptide(L)'
;MNIGFDAKRAAQNRTGLGNYSRFVIRILSEKFAGNQYHLYTPKPHRMPYLQEIPTLKHLFLHFPPQGIWSRIRSLWRVWGITKDIQKDGIQIFHGLSNELPLNIGTPEQRKMKAGGKGCKYIVTLHDLIFIHTPQYYHWIDRQIYNFKFRRACRCADRVIAVSEYTKQEIMHYYHTPESKIDVVYQGCDPVFSQEIEEGKQQEVKARYQLPDKFVLYVGSIEERKNLMLVAKAMAELNRRNRSQGNQGSLESQGNQGSQGNQNQAQNQDAAAIHVVAVGRRTVYIDQIQDFLKAQGIDHLFHFYHQVPYADLPSFYKWASTFAYPSRIEGFGIPLLEAISSGVPAIGCTGSCLEEAGGPDSIYVNPDDAKGMADAILRTCTDESLRQHMISEGKKYALNFSDEKLSHDLMKVYESLSE
;
A
#
# COMPACT_ATOMS: atom_id res chain seq x y z
N MET A 1 -5.51 -22.84 -18.91
CA MET A 1 -5.44 -23.39 -17.54
C MET A 1 -6.72 -23.06 -16.78
N ASN A 2 -7.09 -23.92 -15.80
CA ASN A 2 -8.16 -23.64 -14.83
C ASN A 2 -7.51 -23.14 -13.53
N ILE A 3 -7.70 -21.86 -13.24
CA ILE A 3 -7.05 -21.17 -12.13
C ILE A 3 -8.10 -20.80 -11.08
N GLY A 4 -7.93 -21.27 -9.85
CA GLY A 4 -8.81 -20.97 -8.73
C GLY A 4 -8.21 -19.94 -7.79
N PHE A 5 -9.02 -19.02 -7.27
CA PHE A 5 -8.61 -17.99 -6.30
C PHE A 5 -9.43 -18.07 -5.02
N ASP A 6 -8.76 -17.92 -3.86
CA ASP A 6 -9.46 -17.53 -2.65
C ASP A 6 -9.90 -16.06 -2.77
N ALA A 7 -11.12 -15.85 -3.25
CA ALA A 7 -11.66 -14.54 -3.53
C ALA A 7 -12.38 -13.87 -2.34
N LYS A 8 -12.28 -14.41 -1.12
CA LYS A 8 -12.92 -13.82 0.07
C LYS A 8 -12.53 -12.35 0.26
N ARG A 9 -11.22 -12.04 0.15
CA ARG A 9 -10.75 -10.66 0.33
C ARG A 9 -11.15 -9.76 -0.85
N ALA A 10 -11.08 -10.24 -2.06
CA ALA A 10 -11.58 -9.53 -3.24
C ALA A 10 -13.05 -9.11 -3.07
N ALA A 11 -13.89 -10.02 -2.57
CA ALA A 11 -15.33 -9.81 -2.43
C ALA A 11 -15.72 -8.91 -1.26
N GLN A 12 -14.99 -8.96 -0.14
CA GLN A 12 -15.48 -8.46 1.16
C GLN A 12 -14.57 -7.42 1.84
N ASN A 13 -13.40 -7.12 1.28
CA ASN A 13 -12.42 -6.27 1.91
C ASN A 13 -12.08 -5.06 1.05
N ARG A 14 -12.16 -3.86 1.63
CA ARG A 14 -11.84 -2.57 0.98
C ARG A 14 -10.36 -2.15 1.19
N THR A 15 -9.62 -2.82 2.07
CA THR A 15 -8.23 -2.47 2.38
C THR A 15 -7.24 -3.10 1.41
N GLY A 16 -5.94 -2.87 1.59
CA GLY A 16 -4.88 -3.32 0.71
C GLY A 16 -4.97 -4.78 0.23
N LEU A 17 -5.28 -5.73 1.13
CA LEU A 17 -5.46 -7.15 0.76
C LEU A 17 -6.62 -7.39 -0.22
N GLY A 18 -7.70 -6.63 -0.08
CA GLY A 18 -8.84 -6.69 -1.01
C GLY A 18 -8.49 -6.07 -2.36
N ASN A 19 -7.83 -4.91 -2.34
CA ASN A 19 -7.39 -4.21 -3.55
C ASN A 19 -6.40 -5.08 -4.33
N TYR A 20 -5.40 -5.66 -3.67
CA TYR A 20 -4.48 -6.61 -4.30
C TYR A 20 -5.20 -7.81 -4.91
N SER A 21 -6.14 -8.42 -4.16
CA SER A 21 -6.87 -9.58 -4.67
C SER A 21 -7.68 -9.26 -5.93
N ARG A 22 -8.35 -8.10 -5.96
CA ARG A 22 -9.08 -7.62 -7.16
C ARG A 22 -8.13 -7.29 -8.30
N PHE A 23 -7.03 -6.62 -7.99
CA PHE A 23 -5.98 -6.30 -8.96
C PHE A 23 -5.47 -7.54 -9.67
N VAL A 24 -5.03 -8.57 -8.93
CA VAL A 24 -4.53 -9.84 -9.52
C VAL A 24 -5.57 -10.52 -10.39
N ILE A 25 -6.82 -10.64 -9.91
CA ILE A 25 -7.90 -11.25 -10.66
C ILE A 25 -8.16 -10.48 -11.95
N ARG A 26 -8.23 -9.14 -11.87
CA ARG A 26 -8.47 -8.26 -13.01
C ARG A 26 -7.40 -8.41 -14.08
N ILE A 27 -6.12 -8.15 -13.73
CA ILE A 27 -5.04 -8.14 -14.71
C ILE A 27 -4.86 -9.51 -15.39
N LEU A 28 -5.01 -10.61 -14.66
CA LEU A 28 -4.89 -11.95 -15.25
C LEU A 28 -6.09 -12.27 -16.15
N SER A 29 -7.31 -11.97 -15.72
CA SER A 29 -8.50 -12.27 -16.51
C SER A 29 -8.63 -11.39 -17.76
N GLU A 30 -8.14 -10.16 -17.74
CA GLU A 30 -8.10 -9.27 -18.91
C GLU A 30 -6.99 -9.65 -19.90
N LYS A 31 -5.79 -9.93 -19.40
CA LYS A 31 -4.60 -10.16 -20.25
C LYS A 31 -4.47 -11.59 -20.77
N PHE A 32 -4.99 -12.56 -20.04
CA PHE A 32 -4.89 -13.99 -20.38
C PHE A 32 -6.26 -14.65 -20.48
N ALA A 33 -7.12 -14.13 -21.36
CA ALA A 33 -8.49 -14.58 -21.58
C ALA A 33 -8.62 -16.05 -22.06
N GLY A 34 -7.54 -16.71 -22.47
CA GLY A 34 -7.49 -18.13 -22.80
C GLY A 34 -7.57 -19.07 -21.60
N ASN A 35 -7.44 -18.56 -20.38
CA ASN A 35 -7.58 -19.30 -19.15
C ASN A 35 -9.01 -19.20 -18.59
N GLN A 36 -9.38 -20.12 -17.68
CA GLN A 36 -10.61 -20.06 -16.91
C GLN A 36 -10.28 -19.71 -15.46
N TYR A 37 -11.00 -18.76 -14.89
CA TYR A 37 -10.75 -18.21 -13.56
C TYR A 37 -11.94 -18.49 -12.64
N HIS A 38 -11.68 -19.18 -11.53
CA HIS A 38 -12.67 -19.65 -10.58
C HIS A 38 -12.50 -18.92 -9.25
N LEU A 39 -13.49 -18.11 -8.88
CA LEU A 39 -13.47 -17.27 -7.67
C LEU A 39 -14.25 -17.92 -6.54
N TYR A 40 -13.57 -18.43 -5.54
CA TYR A 40 -14.19 -19.07 -4.38
C TYR A 40 -14.41 -18.06 -3.25
N THR A 41 -15.68 -17.80 -2.91
CA THR A 41 -16.06 -16.87 -1.82
C THR A 41 -17.11 -17.49 -0.89
N PRO A 42 -16.97 -17.32 0.46
CA PRO A 42 -17.86 -17.98 1.41
C PRO A 42 -19.24 -17.34 1.53
N LYS A 43 -19.46 -16.11 1.05
CA LYS A 43 -20.70 -15.35 1.29
C LYS A 43 -21.30 -14.81 0.01
N PRO A 44 -22.31 -15.51 -0.59
CA PRO A 44 -22.92 -15.12 -1.88
C PRO A 44 -23.66 -13.76 -1.85
N HIS A 45 -24.15 -13.33 -0.68
CA HIS A 45 -24.94 -12.09 -0.56
C HIS A 45 -24.13 -10.89 -0.04
N ARG A 46 -22.82 -11.02 0.13
CA ARG A 46 -21.97 -9.96 0.68
C ARG A 46 -20.69 -9.81 -0.12
N MET A 47 -20.83 -9.24 -1.32
CA MET A 47 -19.74 -9.07 -2.28
C MET A 47 -19.71 -7.64 -2.84
N PRO A 48 -19.71 -6.59 -1.98
CA PRO A 48 -19.86 -5.20 -2.43
C PRO A 48 -18.73 -4.74 -3.36
N TYR A 49 -17.58 -5.43 -3.34
CA TYR A 49 -16.39 -5.00 -4.09
C TYR A 49 -16.07 -5.87 -5.32
N LEU A 50 -16.79 -6.97 -5.56
CA LEU A 50 -16.60 -7.76 -6.78
C LEU A 50 -17.09 -7.05 -8.04
N GLN A 51 -17.95 -6.05 -7.91
CA GLN A 51 -18.40 -5.22 -9.03
C GLN A 51 -17.26 -4.41 -9.67
N GLU A 52 -16.14 -4.24 -8.97
CA GLU A 52 -14.92 -3.59 -9.47
C GLU A 52 -14.15 -4.51 -10.45
N ILE A 53 -14.47 -5.80 -10.50
CA ILE A 53 -13.88 -6.75 -11.44
C ILE A 53 -14.83 -6.88 -12.65
N PRO A 54 -14.35 -6.73 -13.89
CA PRO A 54 -15.17 -6.88 -15.09
C PRO A 54 -15.86 -8.24 -15.14
N THR A 55 -17.13 -8.26 -15.56
CA THR A 55 -17.85 -9.51 -15.80
C THR A 55 -17.36 -10.12 -17.11
N LEU A 56 -16.58 -11.20 -17.03
CA LEU A 56 -15.98 -11.88 -18.17
C LEU A 56 -16.55 -13.29 -18.30
N LYS A 57 -16.71 -13.79 -19.54
CA LYS A 57 -17.27 -15.13 -19.83
C LYS A 57 -16.46 -16.28 -19.24
N HIS A 58 -15.17 -16.08 -19.01
CA HIS A 58 -14.23 -17.07 -18.46
C HIS A 58 -13.96 -16.89 -16.96
N LEU A 59 -14.82 -16.15 -16.25
CA LEU A 59 -14.73 -15.90 -14.81
C LEU A 59 -15.96 -16.48 -14.11
N PHE A 60 -15.74 -17.43 -13.20
CA PHE A 60 -16.78 -18.22 -12.54
C PHE A 60 -16.78 -17.99 -11.03
N LEU A 61 -17.96 -17.77 -10.46
CA LEU A 61 -18.14 -17.59 -9.01
C LEU A 61 -18.57 -18.90 -8.35
N HIS A 62 -17.88 -19.29 -7.29
CA HIS A 62 -18.16 -20.49 -6.51
C HIS A 62 -18.48 -20.14 -5.05
N PHE A 63 -19.47 -20.82 -4.50
CA PHE A 63 -19.96 -20.65 -3.15
C PHE A 63 -20.03 -21.99 -2.42
N PRO A 64 -20.07 -21.98 -1.06
CA PRO A 64 -20.33 -23.21 -0.31
C PRO A 64 -21.59 -23.91 -0.81
N PRO A 65 -21.53 -25.23 -1.09
CA PRO A 65 -22.71 -25.99 -1.50
C PRO A 65 -23.80 -25.95 -0.42
N GLN A 66 -25.06 -26.16 -0.84
CA GLN A 66 -26.18 -26.22 0.08
C GLN A 66 -25.98 -27.33 1.13
N GLY A 67 -26.64 -27.21 2.28
CA GLY A 67 -26.51 -28.14 3.39
C GLY A 67 -25.61 -27.61 4.51
N ILE A 68 -24.76 -28.48 5.08
CA ILE A 68 -23.94 -28.11 6.24
C ILE A 68 -22.97 -26.96 5.94
N TRP A 69 -22.36 -26.95 4.76
CA TRP A 69 -21.38 -25.93 4.36
C TRP A 69 -21.99 -24.53 4.21
N SER A 70 -23.26 -24.43 3.82
CA SER A 70 -23.95 -23.13 3.78
C SER A 70 -24.19 -22.53 5.16
N ARG A 71 -24.15 -23.34 6.22
CA ARG A 71 -24.26 -22.91 7.63
C ARG A 71 -22.89 -22.56 8.23
N ILE A 72 -21.84 -23.34 7.92
CA ILE A 72 -20.46 -23.18 8.46
C ILE A 72 -19.49 -22.69 7.39
N ARG A 73 -19.86 -21.61 6.71
CA ARG A 73 -19.16 -21.06 5.54
C ARG A 73 -17.67 -20.79 5.74
N SER A 74 -17.28 -20.38 6.96
CA SER A 74 -15.88 -20.15 7.28
C SER A 74 -15.07 -21.45 7.31
N LEU A 75 -15.65 -22.55 7.78
CA LEU A 75 -15.01 -23.86 7.76
C LEU A 75 -14.93 -24.42 6.35
N TRP A 76 -15.96 -24.18 5.49
CA TRP A 76 -15.87 -24.55 4.09
C TRP A 76 -14.64 -23.95 3.41
N ARG A 77 -14.37 -22.66 3.58
CA ARG A 77 -13.18 -21.99 3.03
C ARG A 77 -11.88 -22.62 3.51
N VAL A 78 -11.86 -23.14 4.73
CA VAL A 78 -10.65 -23.66 5.38
C VAL A 78 -10.43 -25.15 5.07
N TRP A 79 -11.51 -25.93 4.90
CA TRP A 79 -11.45 -27.37 4.68
C TRP A 79 -12.32 -27.89 3.53
N GLY A 80 -13.55 -27.44 3.40
CA GLY A 80 -14.51 -27.93 2.42
C GLY A 80 -14.13 -27.63 0.97
N ILE A 81 -13.53 -26.47 0.75
CA ILE A 81 -13.16 -25.92 -0.56
C ILE A 81 -12.28 -26.86 -1.40
N THR A 82 -11.47 -27.71 -0.78
CA THR A 82 -10.56 -28.62 -1.48
C THR A 82 -11.31 -29.67 -2.31
N LYS A 83 -12.52 -30.06 -1.90
CA LYS A 83 -13.37 -30.96 -2.70
C LYS A 83 -13.92 -30.25 -3.93
N ASP A 84 -14.30 -28.98 -3.78
CA ASP A 84 -14.83 -28.21 -4.90
C ASP A 84 -13.70 -27.88 -5.90
N ILE A 85 -12.50 -27.52 -5.42
CA ILE A 85 -11.29 -27.36 -6.25
C ILE A 85 -11.02 -28.59 -7.10
N GLN A 86 -11.11 -29.79 -6.53
CA GLN A 86 -10.93 -31.06 -7.28
C GLN A 86 -12.05 -31.28 -8.27
N LYS A 87 -13.31 -31.10 -7.88
CA LYS A 87 -14.49 -31.25 -8.72
C LYS A 87 -14.47 -30.33 -9.92
N ASP A 88 -14.04 -29.09 -9.73
CA ASP A 88 -13.99 -28.04 -10.76
C ASP A 88 -12.74 -28.19 -11.65
N GLY A 89 -11.89 -29.19 -11.42
CA GLY A 89 -10.71 -29.48 -12.23
C GLY A 89 -9.66 -28.38 -12.18
N ILE A 90 -9.53 -27.70 -11.02
CA ILE A 90 -8.58 -26.61 -10.84
C ILE A 90 -7.15 -27.14 -10.89
N GLN A 91 -6.36 -26.58 -11.79
CA GLN A 91 -4.95 -26.93 -11.97
C GLN A 91 -4.05 -26.15 -11.02
N ILE A 92 -4.36 -24.86 -10.81
CA ILE A 92 -3.63 -23.96 -9.90
C ILE A 92 -4.63 -23.29 -8.97
N PHE A 93 -4.41 -23.38 -7.67
CA PHE A 93 -5.17 -22.64 -6.67
C PHE A 93 -4.28 -21.62 -5.97
N HIS A 94 -4.66 -20.35 -6.06
CA HIS A 94 -3.89 -19.24 -5.49
C HIS A 94 -4.60 -18.61 -4.28
N GLY A 95 -3.98 -18.72 -3.12
CA GLY A 95 -4.35 -18.01 -1.91
C GLY A 95 -3.79 -16.58 -1.91
N LEU A 96 -4.64 -15.62 -2.26
CA LEU A 96 -4.23 -14.21 -2.48
C LEU A 96 -3.95 -13.40 -1.21
N SER A 97 -4.13 -13.98 -0.03
CA SER A 97 -4.08 -13.23 1.24
C SER A 97 -3.51 -14.04 2.40
N ASN A 98 -2.27 -14.46 2.26
CA ASN A 98 -1.45 -15.12 3.29
C ASN A 98 -1.95 -16.51 3.75
N GLU A 99 -3.00 -17.07 3.14
CA GLU A 99 -3.65 -18.29 3.63
C GLU A 99 -3.90 -19.28 2.49
N LEU A 100 -3.81 -20.56 2.84
CA LEU A 100 -4.25 -21.71 2.02
C LEU A 100 -5.20 -22.60 2.85
N PRO A 101 -6.00 -23.47 2.22
CA PRO A 101 -6.82 -24.44 2.94
C PRO A 101 -5.97 -25.31 3.88
N LEU A 102 -6.47 -25.60 5.09
CA LEU A 102 -5.68 -26.28 6.13
C LEU A 102 -5.55 -27.81 5.89
N ASN A 103 -6.36 -28.39 5.03
CA ASN A 103 -6.33 -29.83 4.77
C ASN A 103 -5.50 -30.24 3.54
N ILE A 104 -4.83 -29.29 2.88
CA ILE A 104 -3.83 -29.62 1.86
C ILE A 104 -2.55 -30.12 2.52
N GLY A 105 -1.96 -31.18 1.95
CA GLY A 105 -0.64 -31.67 2.36
C GLY A 105 0.50 -30.85 1.77
N THR A 106 1.74 -31.20 2.13
CA THR A 106 2.93 -30.63 1.45
C THR A 106 3.00 -31.10 0.00
N PRO A 107 3.80 -30.45 -0.86
CA PRO A 107 3.98 -30.88 -2.25
C PRO A 107 4.35 -32.36 -2.37
N GLU A 108 5.25 -32.85 -1.52
CA GLU A 108 5.70 -34.24 -1.49
C GLU A 108 4.54 -35.19 -1.13
N GLN A 109 3.75 -34.86 -0.12
CA GLN A 109 2.57 -35.64 0.28
C GLN A 109 1.52 -35.72 -0.83
N ARG A 110 1.32 -34.61 -1.56
CA ARG A 110 0.40 -34.59 -2.72
C ARG A 110 0.91 -35.42 -3.89
N LYS A 111 2.21 -35.35 -4.20
CA LYS A 111 2.82 -36.20 -5.23
C LYS A 111 2.66 -37.68 -4.94
N MET A 112 2.87 -38.09 -3.71
CA MET A 112 2.69 -39.50 -3.31
C MET A 112 1.24 -39.98 -3.46
N LYS A 113 0.26 -39.14 -3.15
CA LYS A 113 -1.16 -39.50 -3.19
C LYS A 113 -1.75 -39.51 -4.59
N ALA A 114 -1.33 -38.61 -5.46
CA ALA A 114 -1.97 -38.35 -6.76
C ALA A 114 -1.08 -38.70 -7.96
N GLY A 115 0.05 -39.37 -7.77
CA GLY A 115 0.96 -39.71 -8.87
C GLY A 115 1.44 -38.50 -9.68
N GLY A 116 1.52 -37.34 -9.05
CA GLY A 116 1.91 -36.07 -9.68
C GLY A 116 0.78 -35.28 -10.36
N LYS A 117 -0.38 -35.92 -10.55
CA LYS A 117 -1.58 -35.30 -11.17
C LYS A 117 -2.46 -34.72 -10.07
N GLY A 118 -2.42 -33.39 -9.85
CA GLY A 118 -3.25 -32.71 -8.85
C GLY A 118 -3.08 -31.21 -8.87
N CYS A 119 -4.00 -30.51 -8.20
CA CYS A 119 -3.95 -29.06 -8.08
C CYS A 119 -2.63 -28.60 -7.44
N LYS A 120 -1.98 -27.64 -8.05
CA LYS A 120 -0.85 -26.90 -7.49
C LYS A 120 -1.34 -25.73 -6.66
N TYR A 121 -0.63 -25.40 -5.59
CA TYR A 121 -1.05 -24.36 -4.66
C TYR A 121 0.00 -23.26 -4.59
N ILE A 122 -0.45 -22.03 -4.80
CA ILE A 122 0.36 -20.82 -4.69
C ILE A 122 -0.21 -19.99 -3.53
N VAL A 123 0.65 -19.30 -2.79
CA VAL A 123 0.22 -18.33 -1.80
C VAL A 123 0.99 -17.02 -1.95
N THR A 124 0.29 -15.89 -1.94
CA THR A 124 0.93 -14.57 -1.78
C THR A 124 1.03 -14.22 -0.31
N LEU A 125 2.25 -13.87 0.13
CA LEU A 125 2.50 -13.26 1.43
C LEU A 125 2.77 -11.76 1.24
N HIS A 126 2.01 -10.96 2.00
CA HIS A 126 2.08 -9.49 1.91
C HIS A 126 3.05 -8.86 2.87
N ASP A 127 3.12 -9.36 4.09
CA ASP A 127 4.00 -8.86 5.14
C ASP A 127 4.09 -9.86 6.31
N LEU A 128 5.04 -9.60 7.19
CA LEU A 128 5.17 -10.25 8.50
C LEU A 128 5.16 -9.22 9.63
N ILE A 129 4.46 -8.11 9.45
CA ILE A 129 4.40 -6.97 10.38
C ILE A 129 4.03 -7.40 11.80
N PHE A 130 3.15 -8.39 11.96
CA PHE A 130 2.74 -8.89 13.27
C PHE A 130 3.88 -9.52 14.09
N ILE A 131 5.00 -9.88 13.45
CA ILE A 131 6.23 -10.36 14.12
C ILE A 131 7.02 -9.17 14.64
N HIS A 132 7.18 -8.12 13.83
CA HIS A 132 7.99 -6.94 14.15
C HIS A 132 7.31 -5.99 15.13
N THR A 133 5.98 -5.90 15.08
CA THR A 133 5.20 -4.96 15.88
C THR A 133 4.18 -5.69 16.75
N PRO A 134 4.66 -6.59 17.67
CA PRO A 134 3.80 -7.44 18.48
C PRO A 134 2.84 -6.66 19.38
N GLN A 135 3.17 -5.43 19.75
CA GLN A 135 2.37 -4.55 20.60
C GLN A 135 1.03 -4.13 19.95
N TYR A 136 0.89 -4.21 18.62
CA TYR A 136 -0.34 -3.83 17.92
C TYR A 136 -1.30 -5.01 17.68
N TYR A 137 -0.93 -6.22 18.12
CA TYR A 137 -1.72 -7.44 17.90
C TYR A 137 -1.97 -8.19 19.19
N HIS A 138 -3.17 -8.72 19.38
CA HIS A 138 -3.41 -9.65 20.49
C HIS A 138 -2.55 -10.90 20.35
N TRP A 139 -2.04 -11.42 21.46
CA TRP A 139 -1.15 -12.58 21.45
C TRP A 139 -1.75 -13.78 20.72
N ILE A 140 -3.06 -14.05 20.92
CA ILE A 140 -3.75 -15.17 20.27
C ILE A 140 -3.75 -14.99 18.75
N ASP A 141 -4.06 -13.77 18.26
CA ASP A 141 -4.09 -13.48 16.81
C ASP A 141 -2.72 -13.68 16.17
N ARG A 142 -1.65 -13.27 16.88
CA ARG A 142 -0.27 -13.49 16.43
C ARG A 142 0.06 -14.97 16.27
N GLN A 143 -0.34 -15.82 17.25
CA GLN A 143 -0.12 -17.26 17.14
C GLN A 143 -0.89 -17.87 15.98
N ILE A 144 -2.13 -17.44 15.76
CA ILE A 144 -2.97 -17.90 14.65
C ILE A 144 -2.35 -17.48 13.31
N TYR A 145 -1.91 -16.22 13.16
CA TYR A 145 -1.27 -15.74 11.93
C TYR A 145 0.04 -16.48 11.68
N ASN A 146 0.90 -16.61 12.68
CA ASN A 146 2.17 -17.31 12.55
C ASN A 146 1.96 -18.79 12.13
N PHE A 147 1.02 -19.49 12.76
CA PHE A 147 0.67 -20.86 12.37
C PHE A 147 0.20 -20.95 10.91
N LYS A 148 -0.74 -20.08 10.51
CA LYS A 148 -1.33 -20.09 9.15
C LYS A 148 -0.29 -19.76 8.08
N PHE A 149 0.52 -18.73 8.30
CA PHE A 149 1.51 -18.27 7.31
C PHE A 149 2.63 -19.30 7.15
N ARG A 150 3.18 -19.80 8.27
CA ARG A 150 4.18 -20.88 8.23
C ARG A 150 3.64 -22.11 7.50
N ARG A 151 2.38 -22.50 7.81
CA ARG A 151 1.74 -23.63 7.14
C ARG A 151 1.54 -23.36 5.64
N ALA A 152 1.07 -22.18 5.27
CA ALA A 152 0.89 -21.79 3.87
C ALA A 152 2.20 -21.89 3.10
N CYS A 153 3.29 -21.32 3.63
CA CYS A 153 4.64 -21.43 3.04
C CYS A 153 5.07 -22.90 2.86
N ARG A 154 4.83 -23.74 3.88
CA ARG A 154 5.22 -25.14 3.84
C ARG A 154 4.43 -25.93 2.83
N CYS A 155 3.11 -25.68 2.72
CA CYS A 155 2.19 -26.47 1.88
C CYS A 155 2.04 -25.95 0.45
N ALA A 156 2.40 -24.71 0.14
CA ALA A 156 2.42 -24.20 -1.22
C ALA A 156 3.43 -24.92 -2.10
N ASP A 157 3.20 -24.98 -3.39
CA ASP A 157 4.21 -25.36 -4.39
C ASP A 157 5.13 -24.18 -4.71
N ARG A 158 4.57 -22.95 -4.75
CA ARG A 158 5.31 -21.68 -4.86
C ARG A 158 4.74 -20.66 -3.89
N VAL A 159 5.61 -19.77 -3.40
CA VAL A 159 5.25 -18.65 -2.54
C VAL A 159 5.55 -17.37 -3.30
N ILE A 160 4.58 -16.49 -3.43
CA ILE A 160 4.80 -15.15 -3.99
C ILE A 160 5.03 -14.19 -2.82
N ALA A 161 6.17 -13.52 -2.81
CA ALA A 161 6.45 -12.39 -1.94
C ALA A 161 6.19 -11.08 -2.70
N VAL A 162 5.58 -10.10 -2.07
CA VAL A 162 5.22 -8.83 -2.71
C VAL A 162 6.39 -7.83 -2.79
N SER A 163 7.55 -8.18 -2.22
CA SER A 163 8.80 -7.43 -2.25
C SER A 163 9.99 -8.35 -1.94
N GLU A 164 11.20 -7.93 -2.30
CA GLU A 164 12.43 -8.61 -1.87
C GLU A 164 12.56 -8.59 -0.35
N TYR A 165 12.17 -7.49 0.28
CA TYR A 165 12.11 -7.40 1.73
C TYR A 165 11.22 -8.51 2.32
N THR A 166 9.99 -8.67 1.84
CA THR A 166 9.08 -9.74 2.29
C THR A 166 9.65 -11.13 2.02
N LYS A 167 10.35 -11.34 0.89
CA LYS A 167 11.03 -12.62 0.59
C LYS A 167 12.08 -12.93 1.65
N GLN A 168 12.93 -11.97 2.01
CA GLN A 168 13.95 -12.16 3.05
C GLN A 168 13.33 -12.49 4.41
N GLU A 169 12.23 -11.81 4.77
CA GLU A 169 11.47 -12.10 5.97
C GLU A 169 10.91 -13.55 6.00
N ILE A 170 10.35 -14.01 4.89
CA ILE A 170 9.84 -15.38 4.75
C ILE A 170 10.97 -16.40 4.90
N MET A 171 12.11 -16.16 4.28
CA MET A 171 13.29 -17.01 4.42
C MET A 171 13.77 -17.06 5.86
N HIS A 172 13.87 -15.90 6.50
CA HIS A 172 14.37 -15.77 7.87
C HIS A 172 13.46 -16.43 8.90
N TYR A 173 12.17 -16.08 8.92
CA TYR A 173 11.23 -16.52 9.97
C TYR A 173 10.62 -17.90 9.72
N TYR A 174 10.44 -18.29 8.46
CA TYR A 174 9.77 -19.56 8.11
C TYR A 174 10.70 -20.58 7.50
N HIS A 175 11.97 -20.26 7.29
CA HIS A 175 12.98 -21.12 6.68
C HIS A 175 12.52 -21.72 5.35
N THR A 176 11.75 -20.94 4.60
CA THR A 176 11.29 -21.34 3.28
C THR A 176 12.46 -21.23 2.30
N PRO A 177 12.77 -22.29 1.52
CA PRO A 177 13.88 -22.24 0.56
C PRO A 177 13.68 -21.11 -0.46
N GLU A 178 14.74 -20.40 -0.80
CA GLU A 178 14.70 -19.32 -1.78
C GLU A 178 14.13 -19.79 -3.12
N SER A 179 14.50 -20.99 -3.58
CA SER A 179 14.02 -21.60 -4.82
C SER A 179 12.49 -21.80 -4.88
N LYS A 180 11.81 -21.67 -3.75
CA LYS A 180 10.35 -21.78 -3.64
C LYS A 180 9.64 -20.43 -3.65
N ILE A 181 10.39 -19.32 -3.56
CA ILE A 181 9.85 -17.97 -3.42
C ILE A 181 10.09 -17.19 -4.70
N ASP A 182 9.04 -16.67 -5.28
CA ASP A 182 9.08 -15.70 -6.38
C ASP A 182 8.72 -14.32 -5.85
N VAL A 183 9.43 -13.29 -6.29
CA VAL A 183 9.02 -11.91 -6.02
C VAL A 183 8.17 -11.42 -7.17
N VAL A 184 6.93 -11.09 -6.85
CA VAL A 184 6.02 -10.40 -7.78
C VAL A 184 5.45 -9.19 -7.07
N TYR A 185 5.86 -8.02 -7.51
CA TYR A 185 5.47 -6.76 -6.92
C TYR A 185 3.96 -6.49 -7.02
N GLN A 186 3.51 -5.47 -6.32
CA GLN A 186 2.14 -4.96 -6.43
C GLN A 186 2.10 -3.76 -7.37
N GLY A 187 1.02 -3.63 -8.14
CA GLY A 187 0.71 -2.44 -8.90
C GLY A 187 -0.19 -1.48 -8.12
N CYS A 188 -0.25 -0.25 -8.56
CA CYS A 188 -1.28 0.69 -8.13
C CYS A 188 -2.37 0.82 -9.18
N ASP A 189 -3.49 1.46 -8.81
CA ASP A 189 -4.58 1.71 -9.75
C ASP A 189 -4.09 2.65 -10.88
N PRO A 190 -4.36 2.33 -12.15
CA PRO A 190 -3.98 3.18 -13.28
C PRO A 190 -4.50 4.63 -13.20
N VAL A 191 -5.53 4.89 -12.40
CA VAL A 191 -6.07 6.23 -12.19
C VAL A 191 -5.03 7.24 -11.67
N PHE A 192 -3.98 6.77 -10.97
CA PHE A 192 -2.91 7.62 -10.47
C PHE A 192 -1.91 8.08 -11.55
N SER A 193 -1.84 7.37 -12.67
CA SER A 193 -1.00 7.74 -13.82
C SER A 193 -1.77 8.50 -14.89
N GLN A 194 -3.10 8.55 -14.81
CA GLN A 194 -3.95 9.24 -15.79
C GLN A 194 -3.97 10.75 -15.58
N GLU A 195 -4.19 11.47 -16.66
CA GLU A 195 -4.49 12.90 -16.58
C GLU A 195 -5.89 13.10 -16.01
N ILE A 196 -6.02 14.05 -15.10
CA ILE A 196 -7.28 14.42 -14.50
C ILE A 196 -7.74 15.72 -15.16
N GLU A 197 -9.00 15.76 -15.56
CA GLU A 197 -9.61 16.97 -16.11
C GLU A 197 -9.41 18.16 -15.17
N GLU A 198 -8.96 19.29 -15.70
CA GLU A 198 -8.61 20.48 -14.92
C GLU A 198 -9.79 20.98 -14.06
N GLY A 199 -11.01 20.97 -14.63
CA GLY A 199 -12.21 21.34 -13.90
C GLY A 199 -12.44 20.49 -12.66
N LYS A 200 -12.22 19.18 -12.75
CA LYS A 200 -12.31 18.25 -11.59
C LYS A 200 -11.22 18.51 -10.57
N GLN A 201 -9.99 18.79 -11.01
CA GLN A 201 -8.90 19.13 -10.10
C GLN A 201 -9.21 20.38 -9.28
N GLN A 202 -9.71 21.44 -9.94
CA GLN A 202 -10.09 22.70 -9.28
C GLN A 202 -11.28 22.49 -8.33
N GLU A 203 -12.28 21.70 -8.73
CA GLU A 203 -13.41 21.36 -7.88
C GLU A 203 -12.95 20.66 -6.57
N VAL A 204 -12.05 19.67 -6.69
CA VAL A 204 -11.51 18.95 -5.52
C VAL A 204 -10.69 19.91 -4.64
N LYS A 205 -9.82 20.75 -5.24
CA LYS A 205 -9.05 21.74 -4.49
C LYS A 205 -9.96 22.69 -3.69
N ALA A 206 -11.00 23.20 -4.33
CA ALA A 206 -11.96 24.11 -3.67
C ALA A 206 -12.80 23.41 -2.61
N ARG A 207 -13.30 22.19 -2.88
CA ARG A 207 -14.12 21.39 -1.95
C ARG A 207 -13.38 21.11 -0.65
N TYR A 208 -12.11 20.76 -0.73
CA TYR A 208 -11.29 20.43 0.44
C TYR A 208 -10.44 21.60 0.92
N GLN A 209 -10.56 22.79 0.30
CA GLN A 209 -9.75 23.96 0.64
C GLN A 209 -8.26 23.62 0.77
N LEU A 210 -7.73 22.89 -0.24
CA LEU A 210 -6.34 22.45 -0.21
C LEU A 210 -5.39 23.65 -0.29
N PRO A 211 -4.36 23.68 0.56
CA PRO A 211 -3.32 24.72 0.51
C PRO A 211 -2.59 24.71 -0.84
N ASP A 212 -1.99 25.85 -1.22
CA ASP A 212 -1.22 25.93 -2.46
C ASP A 212 0.08 25.13 -2.42
N LYS A 213 0.68 25.00 -1.24
CA LYS A 213 1.94 24.28 -1.05
C LYS A 213 1.84 23.31 0.14
N PHE A 214 1.84 22.04 -0.14
CA PHE A 214 1.71 21.05 0.93
C PHE A 214 2.45 19.74 0.68
N VAL A 215 2.80 19.11 1.82
CA VAL A 215 3.22 17.72 1.90
C VAL A 215 1.98 16.85 2.03
N LEU A 216 1.80 15.90 1.14
CA LEU A 216 0.71 14.92 1.24
C LEU A 216 1.17 13.68 2.01
N TYR A 217 0.32 13.21 2.92
CA TYR A 217 0.38 11.89 3.55
C TYR A 217 -0.91 11.13 3.29
N VAL A 218 -0.83 9.88 2.85
CA VAL A 218 -1.98 9.00 2.63
C VAL A 218 -1.79 7.68 3.38
N GLY A 219 -2.70 7.39 4.30
CA GLY A 219 -2.68 6.13 5.06
C GLY A 219 -3.43 6.23 6.38
N SER A 220 -3.75 5.09 7.01
CA SER A 220 -4.29 5.10 8.38
C SER A 220 -3.31 5.81 9.33
N ILE A 221 -3.84 6.67 10.21
CA ILE A 221 -3.01 7.43 11.15
C ILE A 221 -2.70 6.54 12.34
N GLU A 222 -1.68 5.70 12.18
CA GLU A 222 -1.22 4.70 13.14
C GLU A 222 0.25 4.96 13.51
N GLU A 223 0.66 4.58 14.71
CA GLU A 223 2.02 4.78 15.20
C GLU A 223 3.08 4.17 14.24
N ARG A 224 2.83 2.98 13.74
CA ARG A 224 3.69 2.31 12.77
C ARG A 224 3.91 3.10 11.48
N LYS A 225 2.88 3.82 11.01
CA LYS A 225 2.95 4.68 9.81
C LYS A 225 3.58 6.05 10.07
N ASN A 226 3.87 6.36 11.33
CA ASN A 226 4.84 7.35 11.79
C ASN A 226 4.61 8.80 11.30
N LEU A 227 3.36 9.23 11.13
CA LEU A 227 3.06 10.63 10.77
C LEU A 227 3.66 11.63 11.78
N MET A 228 3.96 11.19 13.01
CA MET A 228 4.67 11.97 14.00
C MET A 228 6.06 12.42 13.52
N LEU A 229 6.74 11.67 12.67
CA LEU A 229 8.01 12.08 12.07
C LEU A 229 7.84 13.34 11.21
N VAL A 230 6.79 13.40 10.40
CA VAL A 230 6.45 14.60 9.62
C VAL A 230 6.09 15.76 10.54
N ALA A 231 5.33 15.53 11.62
CA ALA A 231 5.01 16.57 12.59
C ALA A 231 6.27 17.16 13.24
N LYS A 232 7.22 16.31 13.65
CA LYS A 232 8.51 16.73 14.20
C LYS A 232 9.37 17.49 13.17
N ALA A 233 9.38 17.04 11.92
CA ALA A 233 10.08 17.71 10.83
C ALA A 233 9.52 19.12 10.58
N MET A 234 8.20 19.26 10.58
CA MET A 234 7.56 20.58 10.43
C MET A 234 7.83 21.52 11.61
N ALA A 235 7.90 21.00 12.83
CA ALA A 235 8.30 21.78 14.01
C ALA A 235 9.76 22.28 13.88
N GLU A 236 10.65 21.43 13.35
CA GLU A 236 12.05 21.81 13.08
C GLU A 236 12.14 22.91 12.01
N LEU A 237 11.40 22.79 10.90
CA LEU A 237 11.34 23.83 9.86
C LEU A 237 10.82 25.16 10.41
N ASN A 238 9.75 25.13 11.19
CA ASN A 238 9.19 26.33 11.82
C ASN A 238 10.20 26.99 12.77
N ARG A 239 10.95 26.21 13.55
CA ARG A 239 12.01 26.71 14.43
C ARG A 239 13.13 27.39 13.63
N ARG A 240 13.57 26.80 12.51
CA ARG A 240 14.61 27.38 11.63
C ARG A 240 14.15 28.72 11.05
N ASN A 241 12.91 28.80 10.54
CA ASN A 241 12.34 30.02 9.99
C ASN A 241 12.26 31.17 11.02
N ARG A 242 11.83 30.85 12.25
CA ARG A 242 11.80 31.84 13.35
C ARG A 242 13.22 32.38 13.73
N SER A 243 14.22 31.49 13.71
CA SER A 243 15.60 31.89 14.02
C SER A 243 16.20 32.79 12.94
N GLN A 244 15.89 32.56 11.67
CA GLN A 244 16.34 33.40 10.55
C GLN A 244 15.61 34.77 10.53
N GLY A 245 14.31 34.80 10.84
CA GLY A 245 13.53 36.02 10.93
C GLY A 245 14.02 36.98 12.04
N ASN A 246 14.47 36.40 13.16
CA ASN A 246 15.05 37.18 14.25
C ASN A 246 16.45 37.78 13.95
N GLN A 247 17.26 37.11 13.13
CA GLN A 247 18.56 37.65 12.70
C GLN A 247 18.41 38.76 11.68
N GLY A 248 17.46 38.66 10.72
CA GLY A 248 17.16 39.73 9.77
C GLY A 248 16.57 40.99 10.41
N SER A 249 15.89 40.87 11.57
CA SER A 249 15.37 42.04 12.32
C SER A 249 16.40 42.75 13.18
N LEU A 250 17.52 42.12 13.54
CA LEU A 250 18.64 42.72 14.25
C LEU A 250 19.55 43.54 13.34
N GLU A 251 19.66 43.22 12.06
CA GLU A 251 20.42 43.98 11.07
C GLU A 251 19.64 45.18 10.49
N SER A 252 18.31 45.21 10.61
CA SER A 252 17.45 46.28 10.09
C SER A 252 17.00 47.33 11.12
N GLN A 253 17.53 47.34 12.34
CA GLN A 253 17.26 48.37 13.33
C GLN A 253 18.06 49.71 13.11
N GLY A 254 18.24 50.07 11.85
CA GLY A 254 18.70 51.40 11.40
C GLY A 254 17.74 51.98 10.37
N ASN A 255 16.54 52.38 10.76
CA ASN A 255 15.56 53.29 10.18
C ASN A 255 14.15 52.78 9.87
N GLN A 256 13.19 53.50 10.50
CA GLN A 256 11.82 53.83 10.04
C GLN A 256 10.67 52.80 10.12
N GLY A 257 9.66 53.24 10.90
CA GLY A 257 8.24 53.29 10.50
C GLY A 257 7.38 52.06 10.76
N SER A 258 6.47 52.17 11.70
CA SER A 258 5.49 51.21 12.24
C SER A 258 4.37 50.74 11.27
N GLN A 259 4.60 50.53 10.01
CA GLN A 259 3.58 49.97 9.07
C GLN A 259 3.98 48.70 8.36
N GLY A 260 5.15 48.12 8.63
CA GLY A 260 5.70 46.95 7.93
C GLY A 260 5.27 45.59 8.48
N ASN A 261 4.81 45.49 9.74
CA ASN A 261 4.69 44.19 10.42
C ASN A 261 3.47 43.31 10.02
N GLN A 262 2.36 43.91 9.56
CA GLN A 262 1.20 43.14 9.18
C GLN A 262 1.34 42.50 7.79
N ASN A 263 2.01 43.17 6.85
CA ASN A 263 2.25 42.63 5.51
C ASN A 263 3.37 41.58 5.46
N GLN A 264 4.33 41.62 6.41
CA GLN A 264 5.36 40.54 6.51
C GLN A 264 4.82 39.25 7.11
N ALA A 265 3.91 39.32 8.10
CA ALA A 265 3.25 38.14 8.63
C ALA A 265 2.35 37.47 7.59
N GLN A 266 1.57 38.22 6.83
CA GLN A 266 0.72 37.70 5.76
C GLN A 266 1.53 37.11 4.58
N ASN A 267 2.69 37.70 4.25
CA ASN A 267 3.57 37.14 3.20
C ASN A 267 4.35 35.89 3.67
N GLN A 268 4.63 35.74 4.97
CA GLN A 268 5.27 34.54 5.52
C GLN A 268 4.29 33.34 5.56
N ASP A 269 3.01 33.57 5.85
CA ASP A 269 1.99 32.52 5.83
C ASP A 269 1.65 32.04 4.41
N ALA A 270 1.69 32.92 3.41
CA ALA A 270 1.47 32.56 2.01
C ALA A 270 2.58 31.65 1.42
N ALA A 271 3.77 31.63 2.03
CA ALA A 271 4.88 30.76 1.64
C ALA A 271 5.03 29.50 2.55
N ALA A 272 4.20 29.35 3.55
CA ALA A 272 4.29 28.24 4.51
C ALA A 272 4.00 26.89 3.83
N ILE A 273 4.79 25.87 4.16
CA ILE A 273 4.52 24.49 3.76
C ILE A 273 3.50 23.91 4.73
N HIS A 274 2.36 23.47 4.20
CA HIS A 274 1.33 22.78 4.97
C HIS A 274 1.50 21.27 4.89
N VAL A 275 0.77 20.53 5.74
CA VAL A 275 0.65 19.07 5.68
C VAL A 275 -0.81 18.70 5.50
N VAL A 276 -1.10 17.92 4.48
CA VAL A 276 -2.41 17.34 4.20
C VAL A 276 -2.34 15.85 4.49
N ALA A 277 -3.02 15.42 5.55
CA ALA A 277 -3.03 14.02 5.98
C ALA A 277 -4.39 13.38 5.66
N VAL A 278 -4.40 12.45 4.71
CA VAL A 278 -5.60 11.71 4.31
C VAL A 278 -5.54 10.31 4.91
N GLY A 279 -6.52 9.96 5.74
CA GLY A 279 -6.56 8.62 6.30
C GLY A 279 -7.57 8.41 7.42
N ARG A 280 -7.76 7.15 7.79
CA ARG A 280 -8.67 6.79 8.86
C ARG A 280 -8.17 7.36 10.21
N ARG A 281 -9.06 8.00 10.95
CA ARG A 281 -8.78 8.46 12.32
C ARG A 281 -8.57 7.24 13.25
N THR A 282 -7.56 7.32 14.09
CA THR A 282 -7.30 6.41 15.22
C THR A 282 -7.03 7.25 16.47
N VAL A 283 -6.94 6.62 17.63
CA VAL A 283 -6.56 7.31 18.88
C VAL A 283 -5.18 7.95 18.83
N TYR A 284 -4.30 7.48 17.95
CA TYR A 284 -2.96 8.03 17.79
C TYR A 284 -2.94 9.46 17.23
N ILE A 285 -4.01 9.89 16.54
CA ILE A 285 -4.12 11.26 16.03
C ILE A 285 -4.13 12.27 17.16
N ASP A 286 -4.69 11.93 18.32
CA ASP A 286 -4.81 12.84 19.44
C ASP A 286 -3.42 13.21 19.99
N GLN A 287 -2.50 12.22 20.03
CA GLN A 287 -1.09 12.47 20.39
C GLN A 287 -0.38 13.41 19.39
N ILE A 288 -0.67 13.25 18.10
CA ILE A 288 -0.12 14.13 17.06
C ILE A 288 -0.67 15.54 17.22
N GLN A 289 -1.98 15.70 17.41
CA GLN A 289 -2.62 17.01 17.59
C GLN A 289 -2.11 17.74 18.85
N ASP A 290 -1.94 17.01 19.94
CA ASP A 290 -1.37 17.59 21.18
C ASP A 290 0.07 18.06 20.95
N PHE A 291 0.89 17.27 20.25
CA PHE A 291 2.23 17.69 19.85
C PHE A 291 2.21 18.96 18.99
N LEU A 292 1.37 19.01 17.95
CA LEU A 292 1.25 20.15 17.04
C LEU A 292 0.85 21.43 17.78
N LYS A 293 -0.12 21.36 18.70
CA LYS A 293 -0.52 22.48 19.56
C LYS A 293 0.61 22.96 20.46
N ALA A 294 1.31 22.01 21.09
CA ALA A 294 2.46 22.33 21.95
C ALA A 294 3.59 23.03 21.18
N GLN A 295 3.75 22.74 19.87
CA GLN A 295 4.73 23.40 19.00
C GLN A 295 4.18 24.67 18.32
N GLY A 296 2.88 24.98 18.45
CA GLY A 296 2.23 26.13 17.81
C GLY A 296 2.19 26.05 16.29
N ILE A 297 2.05 24.84 15.72
CA ILE A 297 2.02 24.54 14.27
C ILE A 297 0.79 23.76 13.85
N ASP A 298 -0.21 23.66 14.69
CA ASP A 298 -1.46 22.94 14.42
C ASP A 298 -2.21 23.50 13.21
N HIS A 299 -2.14 24.82 12.98
CA HIS A 299 -2.70 25.53 11.82
C HIS A 299 -2.09 25.08 10.47
N LEU A 300 -0.91 24.47 10.47
CA LEU A 300 -0.28 23.93 9.25
C LEU A 300 -0.76 22.54 8.88
N PHE A 301 -1.53 21.84 9.74
CA PHE A 301 -1.96 20.47 9.52
C PHE A 301 -3.44 20.35 9.22
N HIS A 302 -3.76 19.71 8.09
CA HIS A 302 -5.11 19.48 7.61
C HIS A 302 -5.40 17.98 7.57
N PHE A 303 -6.38 17.50 8.35
CA PHE A 303 -6.71 16.08 8.47
C PHE A 303 -8.02 15.76 7.75
N TYR A 304 -7.99 14.80 6.83
CA TYR A 304 -9.17 14.35 6.08
C TYR A 304 -9.40 12.84 6.28
N HIS A 305 -10.57 12.48 6.82
CA HIS A 305 -10.82 11.10 7.29
C HIS A 305 -11.71 10.26 6.35
N GLN A 306 -12.41 10.87 5.44
CA GLN A 306 -13.39 10.21 4.57
C GLN A 306 -13.33 10.76 3.14
N VAL A 307 -12.13 10.83 2.58
CA VAL A 307 -11.94 11.23 1.18
C VAL A 307 -12.41 10.08 0.28
N PRO A 308 -13.34 10.29 -0.66
CA PRO A 308 -13.69 9.32 -1.68
C PRO A 308 -12.46 8.93 -2.50
N TYR A 309 -12.36 7.66 -2.87
CA TYR A 309 -11.24 7.15 -3.66
C TYR A 309 -11.07 7.90 -4.99
N ALA A 310 -12.19 8.29 -5.62
CA ALA A 310 -12.20 9.04 -6.88
C ALA A 310 -11.61 10.45 -6.78
N ASP A 311 -11.53 11.03 -5.57
CA ASP A 311 -10.94 12.35 -5.35
C ASP A 311 -9.43 12.26 -5.02
N LEU A 312 -8.96 11.10 -4.57
CA LEU A 312 -7.60 10.91 -4.08
C LEU A 312 -6.51 11.24 -5.12
N PRO A 313 -6.64 10.88 -6.41
CA PRO A 313 -5.66 11.27 -7.42
C PRO A 313 -5.44 12.78 -7.52
N SER A 314 -6.51 13.59 -7.31
CA SER A 314 -6.38 15.06 -7.29
C SER A 314 -5.56 15.57 -6.11
N PHE A 315 -5.62 14.92 -4.94
CA PHE A 315 -4.74 15.26 -3.79
C PHE A 315 -3.27 15.06 -4.14
N TYR A 316 -2.94 13.94 -4.81
CA TYR A 316 -1.57 13.73 -5.30
C TYR A 316 -1.16 14.81 -6.29
N LYS A 317 -1.98 15.10 -7.29
CA LYS A 317 -1.64 16.12 -8.32
C LYS A 317 -1.35 17.51 -7.77
N TRP A 318 -2.04 17.92 -6.70
CA TRP A 318 -1.84 19.21 -6.05
C TRP A 318 -0.67 19.21 -5.04
N ALA A 319 -0.19 18.05 -4.62
CA ALA A 319 0.87 17.95 -3.62
C ALA A 319 2.22 18.45 -4.15
N SER A 320 2.91 19.23 -3.33
CA SER A 320 4.30 19.64 -3.61
C SER A 320 5.26 18.45 -3.47
N THR A 321 5.02 17.60 -2.47
CA THR A 321 5.74 16.36 -2.22
C THR A 321 4.84 15.38 -1.46
N PHE A 322 5.17 14.12 -1.53
CA PHE A 322 4.50 13.05 -0.80
C PHE A 322 5.44 12.48 0.27
N ALA A 323 4.99 12.38 1.51
CA ALA A 323 5.77 11.78 2.59
C ALA A 323 5.08 10.52 3.13
N TYR A 324 5.78 9.40 3.10
CA TYR A 324 5.33 8.12 3.65
C TYR A 324 6.34 7.58 4.66
N PRO A 325 6.31 8.11 5.90
CA PRO A 325 7.33 7.86 6.92
C PRO A 325 7.18 6.52 7.63
N SER A 326 6.50 5.54 7.03
CA SER A 326 6.21 4.25 7.64
C SER A 326 7.49 3.51 8.05
N ARG A 327 7.47 2.92 9.24
CA ARG A 327 8.60 2.15 9.79
C ARG A 327 8.74 0.78 9.14
N ILE A 328 7.63 0.18 8.77
CA ILE A 328 7.60 -1.15 8.17
C ILE A 328 6.33 -1.34 7.33
N GLU A 329 6.51 -1.85 6.13
CA GLU A 329 5.45 -2.19 5.18
C GLU A 329 5.78 -3.51 4.47
N GLY A 330 4.78 -4.08 3.80
CA GLY A 330 5.00 -5.22 2.91
C GLY A 330 5.44 -4.80 1.51
N PHE A 331 4.99 -3.60 1.03
CA PHE A 331 5.43 -3.05 -0.25
C PHE A 331 5.51 -1.52 -0.22
N GLY A 332 4.39 -0.80 -0.12
CA GLY A 332 4.39 0.67 -0.14
C GLY A 332 3.60 1.28 -1.28
N ILE A 333 2.40 0.74 -1.53
CA ILE A 333 1.50 1.23 -2.59
C ILE A 333 1.37 2.77 -2.61
N PRO A 334 1.22 3.49 -1.47
CA PRO A 334 1.10 4.95 -1.52
C PRO A 334 2.33 5.68 -2.09
N LEU A 335 3.54 5.12 -1.93
CA LEU A 335 4.74 5.66 -2.60
C LEU A 335 4.67 5.46 -4.12
N LEU A 336 4.25 4.27 -4.55
CA LEU A 336 4.04 3.99 -5.98
C LEU A 336 2.95 4.89 -6.57
N GLU A 337 1.84 5.12 -5.86
CA GLU A 337 0.78 6.06 -6.26
C GLU A 337 1.35 7.48 -6.45
N ALA A 338 2.22 7.94 -5.54
CA ALA A 338 2.84 9.26 -5.62
C ALA A 338 3.73 9.42 -6.86
N ILE A 339 4.68 8.51 -7.08
CA ILE A 339 5.58 8.59 -8.24
C ILE A 339 4.82 8.40 -9.56
N SER A 340 3.79 7.55 -9.59
CA SER A 340 2.90 7.38 -10.75
C SER A 340 2.12 8.67 -11.06
N SER A 341 1.71 9.40 -10.03
CA SER A 341 1.03 10.70 -10.15
C SER A 341 1.99 11.84 -10.54
N GLY A 342 3.30 11.59 -10.59
CA GLY A 342 4.31 12.62 -10.87
C GLY A 342 4.55 13.54 -9.67
N VAL A 343 4.60 12.98 -8.46
CA VAL A 343 4.86 13.72 -7.23
C VAL A 343 6.18 13.23 -6.63
N PRO A 344 7.12 14.13 -6.26
CA PRO A 344 8.32 13.74 -5.53
C PRO A 344 7.97 12.99 -4.24
N ALA A 345 8.60 11.85 -4.01
CA ALA A 345 8.27 11.00 -2.87
C ALA A 345 9.40 10.90 -1.85
N ILE A 346 9.03 10.93 -0.58
CA ILE A 346 9.93 10.76 0.57
C ILE A 346 9.44 9.55 1.35
N GLY A 347 10.29 8.52 1.46
CA GLY A 347 10.05 7.32 2.26
C GLY A 347 10.97 7.22 3.46
N CYS A 348 10.88 6.07 4.18
CA CYS A 348 11.85 5.72 5.21
C CYS A 348 12.68 4.50 4.79
N THR A 349 13.92 4.44 5.27
CA THR A 349 14.82 3.30 5.10
C THR A 349 14.42 2.12 6.01
N GLY A 350 14.94 0.93 5.71
CA GLY A 350 14.84 -0.24 6.58
C GLY A 350 13.62 -1.13 6.34
N SER A 351 12.90 -0.92 5.23
CA SER A 351 11.81 -1.79 4.77
C SER A 351 11.73 -1.80 3.23
N CYS A 352 10.64 -2.32 2.69
CA CYS A 352 10.41 -2.41 1.24
C CYS A 352 10.11 -1.06 0.53
N LEU A 353 10.14 0.06 1.23
CA LEU A 353 9.74 1.35 0.64
C LEU A 353 10.66 1.79 -0.50
N GLU A 354 11.95 1.43 -0.44
CA GLU A 354 12.91 1.69 -1.49
C GLU A 354 12.56 0.93 -2.79
N GLU A 355 11.98 -0.26 -2.65
CA GLU A 355 11.50 -1.05 -3.80
C GLU A 355 10.26 -0.44 -4.45
N ALA A 356 9.39 0.21 -3.67
CA ALA A 356 8.17 0.82 -4.19
C ALA A 356 8.38 2.22 -4.78
N GLY A 357 9.25 3.03 -4.18
CA GLY A 357 9.48 4.42 -4.56
C GLY A 357 10.65 4.61 -5.55
N GLY A 358 11.51 3.61 -5.70
CA GLY A 358 12.64 3.65 -6.62
C GLY A 358 13.83 4.50 -6.16
N PRO A 359 14.96 4.46 -6.90
CA PRO A 359 16.22 5.05 -6.48
C PRO A 359 16.22 6.60 -6.46
N ASP A 360 15.31 7.24 -7.18
CA ASP A 360 15.23 8.69 -7.29
C ASP A 360 14.26 9.32 -6.28
N SER A 361 13.63 8.53 -5.40
CA SER A 361 12.93 9.02 -4.21
C SER A 361 13.93 9.28 -3.07
N ILE A 362 13.54 10.12 -2.11
CA ILE A 362 14.40 10.39 -0.95
C ILE A 362 14.01 9.44 0.20
N TYR A 363 15.00 8.86 0.87
CA TYR A 363 14.77 7.97 2.01
C TYR A 363 15.53 8.47 3.23
N VAL A 364 14.80 8.54 4.35
CA VAL A 364 15.34 9.00 5.63
C VAL A 364 15.18 7.93 6.71
N ASN A 365 16.02 7.99 7.74
CA ASN A 365 15.82 7.11 8.89
C ASN A 365 14.47 7.44 9.56
N PRO A 366 13.64 6.44 9.96
CA PRO A 366 12.33 6.67 10.55
C PRO A 366 12.33 7.41 11.91
N ASP A 367 13.50 7.70 12.46
CA ASP A 367 13.67 8.50 13.69
C ASP A 367 14.39 9.84 13.45
N ASP A 368 14.78 10.13 12.20
CA ASP A 368 15.49 11.35 11.83
C ASP A 368 14.54 12.47 11.38
N ALA A 369 14.06 13.26 12.35
CA ALA A 369 13.20 14.39 12.07
C ALA A 369 13.91 15.54 11.31
N LYS A 370 15.23 15.68 11.48
CA LYS A 370 16.01 16.72 10.77
C LYS A 370 16.18 16.34 9.31
N GLY A 371 16.55 15.07 9.02
CA GLY A 371 16.63 14.55 7.66
C GLY A 371 15.28 14.62 6.93
N MET A 372 14.16 14.33 7.62
CA MET A 372 12.83 14.50 7.07
C MET A 372 12.52 15.98 6.77
N ALA A 373 12.91 16.90 7.64
CA ALA A 373 12.75 18.34 7.43
C ALA A 373 13.53 18.82 6.20
N ASP A 374 14.78 18.39 6.06
CA ASP A 374 15.63 18.72 4.91
C ASP A 374 15.08 18.15 3.61
N ALA A 375 14.60 16.92 3.63
CA ALA A 375 13.96 16.28 2.47
C ALA A 375 12.69 17.04 2.04
N ILE A 376 11.80 17.39 2.98
CA ILE A 376 10.60 18.20 2.73
C ILE A 376 10.97 19.56 2.13
N LEU A 377 11.93 20.26 2.75
CA LEU A 377 12.33 21.58 2.25
C LEU A 377 12.84 21.52 0.83
N ARG A 378 13.79 20.61 0.57
CA ARG A 378 14.38 20.41 -0.78
C ARG A 378 13.33 20.07 -1.83
N THR A 379 12.46 19.10 -1.56
CA THR A 379 11.41 18.69 -2.51
C THR A 379 10.33 19.76 -2.72
N CYS A 380 10.19 20.70 -1.82
CA CYS A 380 9.26 21.82 -1.94
C CYS A 380 9.87 23.09 -2.56
N THR A 381 11.22 23.24 -2.61
CA THR A 381 11.87 24.50 -3.02
C THR A 381 12.86 24.35 -4.16
N ASP A 382 13.44 23.16 -4.37
CA ASP A 382 14.39 22.90 -5.46
C ASP A 382 13.65 22.37 -6.68
N GLU A 383 13.35 23.22 -7.65
CA GLU A 383 12.61 22.84 -8.85
C GLU A 383 13.38 21.87 -9.73
N SER A 384 14.71 21.97 -9.80
CA SER A 384 15.54 21.05 -10.58
C SER A 384 15.45 19.62 -10.01
N LEU A 385 15.59 19.48 -8.71
CA LEU A 385 15.41 18.21 -8.00
C LEU A 385 14.00 17.65 -8.21
N ARG A 386 12.97 18.49 -8.10
CA ARG A 386 11.57 18.10 -8.31
C ARG A 386 11.35 17.51 -9.69
N GLN A 387 11.79 18.21 -10.73
CA GLN A 387 11.63 17.75 -12.12
C GLN A 387 12.38 16.45 -12.39
N HIS A 388 13.58 16.30 -11.83
CA HIS A 388 14.32 15.04 -11.90
C HIS A 388 13.54 13.89 -11.24
N MET A 389 13.12 14.07 -9.99
CA MET A 389 12.35 13.06 -9.25
C MET A 389 11.04 12.68 -9.95
N ILE A 390 10.34 13.63 -10.54
CA ILE A 390 9.10 13.40 -11.29
C ILE A 390 9.37 12.58 -12.56
N SER A 391 10.40 12.95 -13.33
CA SER A 391 10.75 12.26 -14.57
C SER A 391 11.18 10.80 -14.30
N GLU A 392 12.13 10.60 -13.40
CA GLU A 392 12.67 9.28 -13.11
C GLU A 392 11.67 8.42 -12.32
N GLY A 393 10.89 9.01 -11.39
CA GLY A 393 9.84 8.31 -10.67
C GLY A 393 8.75 7.75 -11.61
N LYS A 394 8.30 8.53 -12.61
CA LYS A 394 7.35 8.05 -13.62
C LYS A 394 7.92 6.90 -14.46
N LYS A 395 9.20 6.97 -14.86
CA LYS A 395 9.86 5.88 -15.58
C LYS A 395 9.93 4.62 -14.72
N TYR A 396 10.32 4.78 -13.45
CA TYR A 396 10.42 3.67 -12.51
C TYR A 396 9.05 3.01 -12.26
N ALA A 397 7.97 3.79 -12.18
CA ALA A 397 6.62 3.28 -11.99
C ALA A 397 6.16 2.32 -13.12
N LEU A 398 6.72 2.40 -14.32
CA LEU A 398 6.41 1.46 -15.42
C LEU A 398 6.79 0.01 -15.10
N ASN A 399 7.72 -0.22 -14.15
CA ASN A 399 8.05 -1.56 -13.67
C ASN A 399 6.88 -2.25 -12.95
N PHE A 400 5.86 -1.50 -12.57
CA PHE A 400 4.67 -1.97 -11.85
C PHE A 400 3.40 -1.88 -12.71
N SER A 401 3.56 -1.82 -14.03
CA SER A 401 2.45 -1.81 -14.98
C SER A 401 1.66 -3.12 -14.95
N ASP A 402 0.36 -3.03 -15.23
CA ASP A 402 -0.54 -4.20 -15.36
C ASP A 402 0.02 -5.25 -16.31
N GLU A 403 0.62 -4.81 -17.42
CA GLU A 403 1.25 -5.69 -18.42
C GLU A 403 2.38 -6.50 -17.80
N LYS A 404 3.36 -5.83 -17.19
CA LYS A 404 4.52 -6.49 -16.59
C LYS A 404 4.11 -7.43 -15.46
N LEU A 405 3.28 -6.96 -14.54
CA LEU A 405 2.89 -7.74 -13.36
C LEU A 405 2.01 -8.94 -13.72
N SER A 406 1.15 -8.83 -14.73
CA SER A 406 0.38 -9.97 -15.22
C SER A 406 1.26 -11.05 -15.84
N HIS A 407 2.30 -10.67 -16.58
CA HIS A 407 3.28 -11.63 -17.13
C HIS A 407 4.14 -12.26 -16.03
N ASP A 408 4.59 -11.49 -15.04
CA ASP A 408 5.37 -12.03 -13.93
C ASP A 408 4.56 -13.03 -13.09
N LEU A 409 3.28 -12.76 -12.83
CA LEU A 409 2.35 -13.72 -12.21
C LEU A 409 2.16 -14.98 -13.07
N MET A 410 1.95 -14.78 -14.38
CA MET A 410 1.71 -15.92 -15.28
C MET A 410 2.93 -16.83 -15.39
N LYS A 411 4.15 -16.29 -15.41
CA LYS A 411 5.39 -17.09 -15.35
C LYS A 411 5.44 -18.01 -14.13
N VAL A 412 5.02 -17.52 -12.96
CA VAL A 412 4.94 -18.37 -11.75
C VAL A 412 3.94 -19.50 -11.94
N TYR A 413 2.81 -19.23 -12.58
CA TYR A 413 1.78 -20.27 -12.83
C TYR A 413 2.26 -21.29 -13.86
N GLU A 414 2.85 -20.86 -14.95
CA GLU A 414 3.38 -21.70 -16.01
C GLU A 414 4.48 -22.63 -15.51
N SER A 415 5.36 -22.14 -14.63
CA SER A 415 6.43 -22.95 -14.01
C SER A 415 5.94 -24.15 -13.20
N LEU A 416 4.65 -24.19 -12.87
CA LEU A 416 4.02 -25.31 -12.16
C LEU A 416 3.23 -26.24 -13.08
N SER A 417 3.04 -25.87 -14.35
CA SER A 417 2.24 -26.63 -15.32
C SER A 417 3.11 -27.61 -16.15
N GLU A 418 4.44 -27.44 -16.07
CA GLU A 418 5.43 -28.36 -16.60
C GLU A 418 5.66 -29.55 -15.63
#